data_551818cc05e48c366aa450ef65e3c71c
#
_entry.id   551818cc05e48c366aa450ef65e3c71c
#
_cell.length_a   1.000
_cell.length_b   1.000
_cell.length_c   1.000
_cell.angle_alpha   90.00
_cell.angle_beta   90.00
_cell.angle_gamma   90.00
#
_symmetry.space_group_name_H-M   'P 1'
#
loop_
_entity.id
_entity.type
_entity.pdbx_description
1 polymer ?
#
loop_
_entity_poly.entity_id
_entity_poly.type
_entity_poly.pdbx_seq_one_letter_code
_entity_poly.pdbx_strand_id
1 'polypeptide(L)'
;MEKNKPLELALDLLKHSNIVRNNEYRFVTPDFGIVISFTHMESRLFRLGQPYRLKEGRIIRGLRGKARITINLIEYNIYPQTIATFLPGSIIELLEFTPDCDFQLIAADKDFLPLLRGDQLFESHTRQNLVMQVTDTEWKLSDAYFTLIWGTVQEVPFRREVVQHLLAALLHNIKYIRTEEANDTSRRFSHQEEIFWRFIALVNEFSKNERTVGFYADKLCLTPRYLNTLIRQVSHQTVMEWINQSVILEAKVLLKHSNLLVYQISDELHFPNPSFFCKFFKRMTGMTPQEYQKR
;
A
#
# COMPACT_ATOMS: atom_id res chain seq x y z
N MET A 1 5.02 4.34 29.30
CA MET A 1 4.71 5.40 28.34
C MET A 1 4.69 4.77 26.95
N GLU A 2 3.53 4.39 26.46
CA GLU A 2 3.37 3.91 25.10
C GLU A 2 3.71 5.06 24.14
N LYS A 3 4.73 4.86 23.33
CA LYS A 3 5.10 5.80 22.26
C LYS A 3 3.89 5.95 21.33
N ASN A 4 3.41 7.17 21.15
CA ASN A 4 2.37 7.55 20.20
C ASN A 4 2.77 7.06 18.78
N LYS A 5 2.32 5.87 18.41
CA LYS A 5 2.45 5.38 17.03
C LYS A 5 1.48 6.17 16.12
N PRO A 6 1.87 6.44 14.87
CA PRO A 6 0.93 6.99 13.88
C PRO A 6 -0.33 6.13 13.82
N LEU A 7 -1.48 6.77 13.61
CA LEU A 7 -2.74 6.07 13.38
C LEU A 7 -2.61 5.34 12.03
N GLU A 8 -2.22 4.07 12.11
CA GLU A 8 -2.16 3.20 10.94
C GLU A 8 -3.58 2.80 10.56
N LEU A 9 -3.86 2.69 9.26
CA LEU A 9 -5.12 2.13 8.79
C LEU A 9 -5.11 0.63 9.11
N ALA A 10 -5.43 0.32 10.35
CA ALA A 10 -5.40 -1.02 10.92
C ALA A 10 -6.82 -1.58 11.01
N LEU A 11 -6.92 -2.90 11.07
CA LEU A 11 -8.16 -3.61 11.41
C LEU A 11 -8.77 -3.10 12.73
N ASP A 12 -7.94 -2.63 13.67
CA ASP A 12 -8.40 -2.04 14.93
C ASP A 12 -9.21 -0.75 14.75
N LEU A 13 -8.93 0.09 13.75
CA LEU A 13 -9.77 1.24 13.42
C LEU A 13 -11.16 0.80 12.97
N LEU A 14 -11.22 -0.31 12.29
CA LEU A 14 -12.47 -0.93 11.92
C LEU A 14 -13.24 -1.45 13.13
N LYS A 15 -12.59 -1.81 14.25
CA LYS A 15 -13.23 -2.26 15.50
C LYS A 15 -13.78 -1.13 16.34
N HIS A 16 -13.06 -0.02 16.45
CA HIS A 16 -13.39 1.08 17.38
C HIS A 16 -14.38 2.10 16.80
N SER A 17 -14.58 2.09 15.50
CA SER A 17 -15.66 2.87 14.88
C SER A 17 -16.98 2.10 15.04
N ASN A 18 -18.05 2.79 15.40
CA ASN A 18 -19.42 2.24 15.34
C ASN A 18 -19.79 1.71 13.93
N ILE A 19 -18.91 1.84 12.99
CA ILE A 19 -18.98 1.50 11.59
C ILE A 19 -18.73 0.01 11.35
N VAL A 20 -18.05 -0.71 12.27
CA VAL A 20 -17.65 -2.10 12.04
C VAL A 20 -18.16 -3.02 13.13
N ARG A 21 -19.39 -3.44 12.95
CA ARG A 21 -19.86 -4.72 13.52
C ARG A 21 -19.78 -5.76 12.41
N ASN A 22 -19.50 -7.02 12.77
CA ASN A 22 -19.71 -8.14 11.86
C ASN A 22 -21.18 -8.10 11.39
N ASN A 23 -21.37 -8.03 10.09
CA ASN A 23 -22.69 -7.97 9.46
C ASN A 23 -22.65 -8.73 8.14
N GLU A 24 -23.72 -8.63 7.37
CA GLU A 24 -23.86 -9.31 6.06
C GLU A 24 -22.82 -8.87 4.98
N TYR A 25 -22.03 -7.82 5.22
CA TYR A 25 -21.03 -7.30 4.26
C TYR A 25 -19.59 -7.38 4.75
N ARG A 26 -19.37 -7.66 6.04
CA ARG A 26 -18.03 -7.63 6.62
C ARG A 26 -17.87 -8.52 7.85
N PHE A 27 -16.68 -9.09 7.97
CA PHE A 27 -16.23 -9.84 9.13
C PHE A 27 -14.83 -9.36 9.52
N VAL A 28 -14.58 -9.07 10.80
CA VAL A 28 -13.31 -8.53 11.30
C VAL A 28 -12.92 -9.14 12.63
N THR A 29 -11.69 -9.64 12.70
CA THR A 29 -10.97 -10.05 13.92
C THR A 29 -9.77 -9.13 14.17
N PRO A 30 -9.00 -9.27 15.25
CA PRO A 30 -7.78 -8.47 15.48
C PRO A 30 -6.74 -8.51 14.36
N ASP A 31 -6.66 -9.62 13.64
CA ASP A 31 -5.57 -9.94 12.71
C ASP A 31 -6.05 -10.37 11.32
N PHE A 32 -7.37 -10.40 11.10
CA PHE A 32 -7.97 -10.72 9.80
C PHE A 32 -9.27 -9.94 9.60
N GLY A 33 -9.54 -9.54 8.38
CA GLY A 33 -10.81 -8.93 7.99
C GLY A 33 -11.14 -9.19 6.53
N ILE A 34 -12.43 -9.33 6.25
CA ILE A 34 -12.98 -9.41 4.88
C ILE A 34 -14.17 -8.48 4.76
N VAL A 35 -14.24 -7.75 3.66
CA VAL A 35 -15.34 -6.90 3.23
C VAL A 35 -15.75 -7.34 1.84
N ILE A 36 -17.02 -7.65 1.64
CA ILE A 36 -17.54 -8.14 0.35
C ILE A 36 -18.21 -7.05 -0.50
N SER A 37 -18.46 -5.88 0.06
CA SER A 37 -18.89 -4.69 -0.68
C SER A 37 -18.52 -3.43 0.10
N PHE A 38 -17.85 -2.52 -0.58
CA PHE A 38 -17.43 -1.24 0.01
C PHE A 38 -18.52 -0.18 -0.02
N THR A 39 -19.49 -0.28 -0.92
CA THR A 39 -20.62 0.66 -1.02
C THR A 39 -21.47 0.70 0.24
N HIS A 40 -21.44 -0.37 1.04
CA HIS A 40 -22.14 -0.46 2.32
C HIS A 40 -21.26 -0.02 3.52
N MET A 41 -20.06 0.50 3.25
CA MET A 41 -19.24 1.15 4.27
C MET A 41 -19.51 2.65 4.26
N GLU A 42 -19.75 3.23 5.44
CA GLU A 42 -19.86 4.68 5.52
C GLU A 42 -18.58 5.34 5.01
N SER A 43 -18.71 6.27 4.07
CA SER A 43 -17.64 6.93 3.32
C SER A 43 -16.62 7.75 4.17
N ARG A 44 -16.76 7.73 5.49
CA ARG A 44 -15.92 8.51 6.41
C ARG A 44 -14.54 7.92 6.72
N LEU A 45 -14.29 6.65 6.32
CA LEU A 45 -13.01 5.99 6.60
C LEU A 45 -11.86 6.52 5.75
N PHE A 46 -12.14 6.97 4.53
CA PHE A 46 -11.14 7.50 3.61
C PHE A 46 -11.50 8.92 3.19
N ARG A 47 -10.56 9.84 3.41
CA ARG A 47 -10.65 11.20 2.85
C ARG A 47 -9.83 11.24 1.56
N LEU A 48 -10.43 11.80 0.50
CA LEU A 48 -9.72 12.04 -0.75
C LEU A 48 -8.48 12.91 -0.52
N GLY A 49 -7.38 12.54 -1.14
CA GLY A 49 -6.11 13.26 -1.05
C GLY A 49 -5.42 13.16 0.32
N GLN A 50 -5.86 12.24 1.19
CA GLN A 50 -5.21 11.97 2.46
C GLN A 50 -4.46 10.63 2.41
N PRO A 51 -3.15 10.61 2.70
CA PRO A 51 -2.39 9.36 2.72
C PRO A 51 -2.61 8.59 4.03
N TYR A 52 -2.67 7.25 3.91
CA TYR A 52 -2.82 6.31 5.02
C TYR A 52 -1.77 5.22 4.93
N ARG A 53 -1.10 4.91 6.05
CA ARG A 53 -0.22 3.73 6.14
C ARG A 53 -1.03 2.49 6.47
N LEU A 54 -0.82 1.44 5.70
CA LEU A 54 -1.42 0.13 5.95
C LEU A 54 -0.62 -0.63 7.00
N LYS A 55 -1.29 -1.14 8.02
CA LYS A 55 -0.66 -2.02 9.01
C LYS A 55 -0.60 -3.46 8.49
N GLU A 56 -1.70 -3.92 7.92
CA GLU A 56 -1.83 -5.27 7.39
C GLU A 56 -1.63 -5.32 5.87
N GLY A 57 -1.25 -6.50 5.37
CA GLY A 57 -1.35 -6.80 3.94
C GLY A 57 -2.79 -6.80 3.48
N ARG A 58 -3.04 -6.38 2.23
CA ARG A 58 -4.40 -6.31 1.67
C ARG A 58 -4.47 -6.90 0.28
N ILE A 59 -5.60 -7.55 0.00
CA ILE A 59 -6.01 -7.99 -1.33
C ILE A 59 -7.30 -7.25 -1.64
N ILE A 60 -7.34 -6.58 -2.78
CA ILE A 60 -8.51 -5.83 -3.26
C ILE A 60 -8.95 -6.41 -4.59
N ARG A 61 -10.27 -6.52 -4.79
CA ARG A 61 -10.91 -6.84 -6.07
C ARG A 61 -11.86 -5.72 -6.46
N GLY A 62 -11.63 -5.10 -7.63
CA GLY A 62 -12.53 -4.08 -8.18
C GLY A 62 -13.77 -4.72 -8.80
N LEU A 63 -14.95 -4.43 -8.25
CA LEU A 63 -16.23 -4.99 -8.72
C LEU A 63 -16.90 -4.10 -9.76
N ARG A 64 -17.00 -2.80 -9.47
CA ARG A 64 -17.71 -1.80 -10.29
C ARG A 64 -17.05 -0.45 -10.18
N GLY A 65 -17.36 0.43 -11.13
CA GLY A 65 -16.86 1.78 -11.15
C GLY A 65 -15.35 1.87 -11.36
N LYS A 66 -14.77 2.99 -10.98
CA LYS A 66 -13.33 3.28 -11.14
C LYS A 66 -12.81 4.00 -9.90
N ALA A 67 -11.57 3.70 -9.53
CA ALA A 67 -10.84 4.48 -8.54
C ALA A 67 -9.42 4.76 -9.04
N ARG A 68 -8.87 5.92 -8.67
CA ARG A 68 -7.48 6.27 -8.88
C ARG A 68 -6.81 6.44 -7.53
N ILE A 69 -5.75 5.69 -7.33
CA ILE A 69 -5.03 5.63 -6.05
C ILE A 69 -3.53 5.82 -6.27
N THR A 70 -2.82 6.33 -5.29
CA THR A 70 -1.37 6.15 -5.22
C THR A 70 -1.01 5.08 -4.20
N ILE A 71 0.02 4.30 -4.51
CA ILE A 71 0.63 3.35 -3.61
C ILE A 71 2.12 3.63 -3.59
N ASN A 72 2.64 4.09 -2.46
CA ASN A 72 4.06 4.43 -2.33
C ASN A 72 4.55 5.31 -3.50
N LEU A 73 3.86 6.39 -3.81
CA LEU A 73 4.12 7.37 -4.88
C LEU A 73 3.71 6.95 -6.30
N ILE A 74 3.47 5.68 -6.57
CA ILE A 74 3.07 5.21 -7.91
C ILE A 74 1.54 5.26 -8.01
N GLU A 75 1.07 5.89 -9.09
CA GLU A 75 -0.35 6.01 -9.38
C GLU A 75 -0.88 4.78 -10.11
N TYR A 76 -2.04 4.30 -9.68
CA TYR A 76 -2.74 3.16 -10.27
C TYR A 76 -4.21 3.46 -10.47
N ASN A 77 -4.76 2.89 -11.54
CA ASN A 77 -6.20 2.89 -11.79
C ASN A 77 -6.76 1.51 -11.43
N ILE A 78 -7.82 1.51 -10.65
CA ILE A 78 -8.59 0.32 -10.29
C ILE A 78 -9.88 0.33 -11.11
N TYR A 79 -10.06 -0.70 -11.90
CA TYR A 79 -11.24 -0.94 -12.74
C TYR A 79 -11.95 -2.23 -12.29
N PRO A 80 -13.15 -2.53 -12.84
CA PRO A 80 -13.71 -3.88 -12.72
C PRO A 80 -12.73 -4.94 -13.20
N GLN A 81 -12.70 -6.10 -12.53
CA GLN A 81 -11.75 -7.19 -12.76
C GLN A 81 -10.27 -6.84 -12.47
N THR A 82 -10.01 -5.79 -11.72
CA THR A 82 -8.67 -5.54 -11.17
C THR A 82 -8.49 -6.32 -9.87
N ILE A 83 -7.37 -7.03 -9.74
CA ILE A 83 -6.86 -7.57 -8.47
C ILE A 83 -5.65 -6.73 -8.06
N ALA A 84 -5.65 -6.28 -6.81
CA ALA A 84 -4.52 -5.54 -6.25
C ALA A 84 -4.09 -6.16 -4.92
N THR A 85 -2.77 -6.25 -4.70
CA THR A 85 -2.19 -6.64 -3.40
C THR A 85 -1.33 -5.52 -2.87
N PHE A 86 -1.55 -5.15 -1.62
CA PHE A 86 -0.78 -4.12 -0.92
C PHE A 86 -0.04 -4.73 0.24
N LEU A 87 1.24 -4.43 0.33
CA LEU A 87 2.10 -4.93 1.40
C LEU A 87 1.89 -4.14 2.70
N PRO A 88 2.13 -4.76 3.87
CA PRO A 88 2.20 -4.03 5.13
C PRO A 88 3.22 -2.89 5.06
N GLY A 89 2.90 -1.75 5.67
CA GLY A 89 3.73 -0.55 5.64
C GLY A 89 3.54 0.34 4.41
N SER A 90 2.87 -0.15 3.35
CA SER A 90 2.56 0.67 2.16
C SER A 90 1.72 1.89 2.54
N ILE A 91 1.98 3.02 1.88
CA ILE A 91 1.18 4.23 2.02
C ILE A 91 0.27 4.33 0.81
N ILE A 92 -1.03 4.39 1.06
CA ILE A 92 -2.06 4.58 0.03
C ILE A 92 -2.70 5.96 0.16
N GLU A 93 -3.05 6.55 -0.97
CA GLU A 93 -3.84 7.78 -1.04
C GLU A 93 -4.91 7.59 -2.12
N LEU A 94 -6.18 7.77 -1.76
CA LEU A 94 -7.28 7.73 -2.70
C LEU A 94 -7.42 9.12 -3.33
N LEU A 95 -7.19 9.21 -4.64
CA LEU A 95 -7.22 10.47 -5.39
C LEU A 95 -8.63 10.80 -5.89
N GLU A 96 -9.29 9.81 -6.47
CA GLU A 96 -10.67 9.93 -6.98
C GLU A 96 -11.34 8.57 -7.10
N PHE A 97 -12.65 8.56 -7.11
CA PHE A 97 -13.47 7.38 -7.42
C PHE A 97 -14.81 7.78 -7.99
N THR A 98 -15.42 6.90 -8.80
CA THR A 98 -16.76 7.11 -9.32
C THR A 98 -17.82 6.76 -8.25
N PRO A 99 -19.01 7.38 -8.29
CA PRO A 99 -20.06 7.13 -7.28
C PRO A 99 -20.52 5.68 -7.18
N ASP A 100 -20.39 4.91 -8.27
CA ASP A 100 -20.74 3.49 -8.36
C ASP A 100 -19.56 2.56 -8.01
N CYS A 101 -18.41 3.13 -7.58
CA CYS A 101 -17.22 2.36 -7.25
C CYS A 101 -17.51 1.39 -6.11
N ASP A 102 -17.25 0.10 -6.35
CA ASP A 102 -17.38 -0.96 -5.36
C ASP A 102 -16.24 -1.94 -5.48
N PHE A 103 -15.79 -2.44 -4.33
CA PHE A 103 -14.70 -3.41 -4.26
C PHE A 103 -14.84 -4.34 -3.06
N GLN A 104 -14.21 -5.49 -3.18
CA GLN A 104 -13.99 -6.44 -2.07
C GLN A 104 -12.59 -6.25 -1.52
N LEU A 105 -12.44 -6.51 -0.23
CA LEU A 105 -11.18 -6.38 0.49
C LEU A 105 -10.98 -7.57 1.42
N ILE A 106 -9.78 -8.16 1.39
CA ILE A 106 -9.26 -8.98 2.48
C ILE A 106 -8.06 -8.24 3.08
N ALA A 107 -8.01 -8.16 4.40
CA ALA A 107 -6.86 -7.66 5.14
C ALA A 107 -6.39 -8.73 6.13
N ALA A 108 -5.09 -8.98 6.19
CA ALA A 108 -4.51 -9.96 7.10
C ALA A 108 -3.17 -9.49 7.65
N ASP A 109 -2.98 -9.66 8.95
CA ASP A 109 -1.68 -9.45 9.59
C ASP A 109 -0.75 -10.64 9.27
N LYS A 110 0.57 -10.39 9.35
CA LYS A 110 1.60 -11.41 9.20
C LYS A 110 1.42 -12.61 10.14
N ASP A 111 0.84 -12.38 11.31
CA ASP A 111 0.60 -13.43 12.31
C ASP A 111 -0.65 -14.27 12.01
N PHE A 112 -1.52 -13.78 11.11
CA PHE A 112 -2.66 -14.57 10.62
C PHE A 112 -2.23 -15.67 9.64
N LEU A 113 -1.11 -15.51 8.94
CA LEU A 113 -0.65 -16.44 7.91
C LEU A 113 0.70 -17.10 8.28
N PRO A 114 0.77 -17.89 9.36
CA PRO A 114 2.02 -18.54 9.77
C PRO A 114 2.58 -19.50 8.71
N LEU A 115 1.71 -20.03 7.85
CA LEU A 115 2.10 -20.92 6.73
C LEU A 115 2.96 -20.23 5.66
N LEU A 116 2.91 -18.90 5.57
CA LEU A 116 3.68 -18.10 4.63
C LEU A 116 4.94 -17.47 5.24
N ARG A 117 5.25 -17.80 6.51
CA ARG A 117 6.52 -17.38 7.13
C ARG A 117 7.67 -18.05 6.40
N GLY A 118 8.52 -17.25 5.79
CA GLY A 118 9.64 -17.74 4.96
C GLY A 118 9.28 -18.01 3.50
N ASP A 119 8.04 -17.81 3.07
CA ASP A 119 7.72 -17.83 1.65
C ASP A 119 8.04 -16.48 0.99
N GLN A 120 8.71 -16.54 -0.14
CA GLN A 120 9.11 -15.39 -0.95
C GLN A 120 7.95 -14.49 -1.41
N LEU A 121 6.69 -14.87 -1.19
CA LEU A 121 5.51 -14.04 -1.46
C LEU A 121 5.55 -12.69 -0.72
N PHE A 122 6.08 -12.68 0.52
CA PHE A 122 6.23 -11.48 1.33
C PHE A 122 7.70 -11.06 1.53
N GLU A 123 8.66 -11.90 1.16
CA GLU A 123 10.09 -11.69 1.37
C GLU A 123 10.90 -11.49 0.07
N SER A 124 10.26 -11.61 -1.11
CA SER A 124 11.00 -11.48 -2.37
C SER A 124 11.62 -10.08 -2.49
N HIS A 125 12.85 -10.04 -3.01
CA HIS A 125 13.61 -8.83 -3.30
C HIS A 125 12.88 -7.81 -4.20
N THR A 126 11.72 -8.17 -4.71
CA THR A 126 10.74 -7.31 -5.36
C THR A 126 9.53 -7.12 -4.44
N ARG A 127 9.71 -6.47 -3.28
CA ARG A 127 8.62 -6.01 -2.39
C ARG A 127 7.77 -4.97 -3.12
N GLN A 128 6.98 -5.41 -4.09
CA GLN A 128 6.13 -4.52 -4.88
C GLN A 128 4.66 -4.78 -4.58
N ASN A 129 3.95 -3.70 -4.35
CA ASN A 129 2.51 -3.72 -4.49
C ASN A 129 2.17 -4.13 -5.93
N LEU A 130 1.14 -4.92 -6.08
CA LEU A 130 0.72 -5.43 -7.39
C LEU A 130 -0.66 -4.90 -7.70
N VAL A 131 -0.85 -4.41 -8.92
CA VAL A 131 -2.17 -4.04 -9.46
C VAL A 131 -2.23 -4.62 -10.87
N MET A 132 -3.15 -5.54 -11.11
CA MET A 132 -3.28 -6.23 -12.38
C MET A 132 -4.72 -6.33 -12.83
N GLN A 133 -4.94 -6.22 -14.13
CA GLN A 133 -6.19 -6.57 -14.79
C GLN A 133 -6.13 -8.05 -15.15
N VAL A 134 -7.08 -8.84 -14.65
CA VAL A 134 -7.06 -10.30 -14.83
C VAL A 134 -8.04 -10.76 -15.89
N THR A 135 -7.84 -11.97 -16.41
CA THR A 135 -8.76 -12.61 -17.36
C THR A 135 -10.07 -13.03 -16.69
N ASP A 136 -11.11 -13.30 -17.47
CA ASP A 136 -12.40 -13.79 -16.95
C ASP A 136 -12.25 -15.09 -16.16
N THR A 137 -11.34 -15.96 -16.57
CA THR A 137 -11.08 -17.23 -15.87
C THR A 137 -10.47 -17.00 -14.51
N GLU A 138 -9.44 -16.17 -14.41
CA GLU A 138 -8.78 -15.80 -13.16
C GLU A 138 -9.70 -15.00 -12.24
N TRP A 139 -10.53 -14.14 -12.84
CA TRP A 139 -11.53 -13.38 -12.11
C TRP A 139 -12.54 -14.30 -11.42
N LYS A 140 -13.10 -15.28 -12.17
CA LYS A 140 -14.02 -16.30 -11.62
C LYS A 140 -13.37 -17.15 -10.54
N LEU A 141 -12.11 -17.54 -10.74
CA LEU A 141 -11.38 -18.32 -9.74
C LEU A 141 -11.14 -17.49 -8.46
N SER A 142 -10.75 -16.23 -8.59
CA SER A 142 -10.60 -15.35 -7.44
C SER A 142 -11.92 -15.12 -6.70
N ASP A 143 -13.04 -15.06 -7.43
CA ASP A 143 -14.39 -14.94 -6.86
C ASP A 143 -14.77 -16.18 -6.03
N ALA A 144 -14.44 -17.36 -6.51
CA ALA A 144 -14.64 -18.60 -5.75
C ALA A 144 -13.89 -18.59 -4.41
N TYR A 145 -12.63 -18.13 -4.38
CA TYR A 145 -11.88 -17.97 -3.12
C TYR A 145 -12.56 -16.99 -2.16
N PHE A 146 -12.96 -15.80 -2.63
CA PHE A 146 -13.63 -14.82 -1.79
C PHE A 146 -14.94 -15.36 -1.25
N THR A 147 -15.73 -16.05 -2.07
CA THR A 147 -17.00 -16.68 -1.68
C THR A 147 -16.79 -17.77 -0.62
N LEU A 148 -15.80 -18.64 -0.79
CA LEU A 148 -15.47 -19.68 0.17
C LEU A 148 -14.98 -19.09 1.50
N ILE A 149 -14.10 -18.09 1.47
CA ILE A 149 -13.62 -17.41 2.67
C ILE A 149 -14.80 -16.74 3.37
N TRP A 150 -15.66 -16.02 2.63
CA TRP A 150 -16.82 -15.35 3.18
C TRP A 150 -17.80 -16.33 3.85
N GLY A 151 -18.14 -17.42 3.19
CA GLY A 151 -19.00 -18.46 3.77
C GLY A 151 -18.38 -19.09 5.03
N THR A 152 -17.06 -19.30 5.01
CA THR A 152 -16.35 -19.93 6.15
C THR A 152 -16.31 -19.01 7.38
N VAL A 153 -16.17 -17.69 7.20
CA VAL A 153 -16.14 -16.76 8.35
C VAL A 153 -17.51 -16.56 9.00
N GLN A 154 -18.61 -16.92 8.34
CA GLN A 154 -19.96 -16.88 8.90
C GLN A 154 -20.27 -18.07 9.82
N GLU A 155 -19.46 -19.15 9.77
CA GLU A 155 -19.63 -20.34 10.60
C GLU A 155 -19.29 -20.07 12.07
N VAL A 156 -20.05 -20.72 12.96
CA VAL A 156 -19.81 -20.67 14.42
C VAL A 156 -19.54 -22.08 14.92
N PRO A 157 -18.38 -22.35 15.51
CA PRO A 157 -17.25 -21.43 15.77
C PRO A 157 -16.48 -21.03 14.52
N PHE A 158 -15.81 -19.86 14.56
CA PHE A 158 -14.98 -19.35 13.45
C PHE A 158 -13.86 -20.33 13.09
N ARG A 159 -13.89 -20.85 11.88
CA ARG A 159 -12.96 -21.87 11.36
C ARG A 159 -11.65 -21.23 10.84
N ARG A 160 -10.86 -20.70 11.78
CA ARG A 160 -9.66 -19.91 11.50
C ARG A 160 -8.68 -20.60 10.55
N GLU A 161 -8.34 -21.86 10.83
CA GLU A 161 -7.36 -22.61 10.02
C GLU A 161 -7.83 -22.82 8.58
N VAL A 162 -9.13 -23.07 8.39
CA VAL A 162 -9.70 -23.19 7.04
C VAL A 162 -9.53 -21.88 6.26
N VAL A 163 -9.83 -20.72 6.89
CA VAL A 163 -9.65 -19.41 6.28
C VAL A 163 -8.18 -19.14 5.96
N GLN A 164 -7.26 -19.52 6.84
CA GLN A 164 -5.82 -19.40 6.61
C GLN A 164 -5.35 -20.18 5.37
N HIS A 165 -5.81 -21.41 5.20
CA HIS A 165 -5.46 -22.23 4.03
C HIS A 165 -6.09 -21.70 2.74
N LEU A 166 -7.34 -21.25 2.77
CA LEU A 166 -7.99 -20.63 1.61
C LEU A 166 -7.29 -19.34 1.19
N LEU A 167 -6.90 -18.50 2.17
CA LEU A 167 -6.18 -17.27 1.89
C LEU A 167 -4.77 -17.54 1.36
N ALA A 168 -4.07 -18.55 1.89
CA ALA A 168 -2.78 -18.99 1.35
C ALA A 168 -2.92 -19.46 -0.10
N ALA A 169 -3.94 -20.28 -0.41
CA ALA A 169 -4.21 -20.73 -1.77
C ALA A 169 -4.51 -19.55 -2.72
N LEU A 170 -5.31 -18.58 -2.29
CA LEU A 170 -5.56 -17.36 -3.07
C LEU A 170 -4.27 -16.58 -3.36
N LEU A 171 -3.41 -16.40 -2.36
CA LEU A 171 -2.14 -15.70 -2.52
C LEU A 171 -1.18 -16.42 -3.47
N HIS A 172 -1.11 -17.78 -3.39
CA HIS A 172 -0.34 -18.57 -4.35
C HIS A 172 -0.91 -18.46 -5.77
N ASN A 173 -2.23 -18.43 -5.93
CA ASN A 173 -2.85 -18.21 -7.24
C ASN A 173 -2.50 -16.82 -7.80
N ILE A 174 -2.58 -15.75 -6.99
CA ILE A 174 -2.17 -14.40 -7.40
C ILE A 174 -0.69 -14.36 -7.82
N LYS A 175 0.18 -15.07 -7.08
CA LYS A 175 1.60 -15.20 -7.45
C LYS A 175 1.78 -15.90 -8.79
N TYR A 176 1.02 -16.97 -9.04
CA TYR A 176 1.06 -17.70 -10.31
C TYR A 176 0.67 -16.82 -11.49
N ILE A 177 -0.45 -16.10 -11.40
CA ILE A 177 -0.91 -15.14 -12.42
C ILE A 177 0.20 -14.13 -12.74
N ARG A 178 0.81 -13.54 -11.69
CA ARG A 178 1.92 -12.59 -11.86
C ARG A 178 3.10 -13.19 -12.60
N THR A 179 3.44 -14.47 -12.31
CA THR A 179 4.59 -15.15 -12.93
C THR A 179 4.31 -15.45 -14.41
N GLU A 180 3.08 -15.81 -14.77
CA GLU A 180 2.67 -16.00 -16.15
C GLU A 180 2.69 -14.68 -16.93
N GLU A 181 2.19 -13.57 -16.35
CA GLU A 181 2.31 -12.25 -16.98
C GLU A 181 3.77 -11.83 -17.20
N ALA A 182 4.67 -12.14 -16.26
CA ALA A 182 6.10 -11.85 -16.38
C ALA A 182 6.80 -12.75 -17.44
N ASN A 183 6.28 -13.92 -17.71
CA ASN A 183 6.80 -14.85 -18.73
C ASN A 183 6.26 -14.53 -20.14
N ASP A 184 5.18 -13.78 -20.24
CA ASP A 184 4.70 -13.26 -21.54
C ASP A 184 5.73 -12.29 -22.12
N THR A 185 6.38 -12.70 -23.18
CA THR A 185 7.45 -11.95 -23.86
C THR A 185 7.00 -10.57 -24.36
N SER A 186 5.71 -10.36 -24.53
CA SER A 186 5.12 -9.08 -24.95
C SER A 186 5.08 -8.03 -23.83
N ARG A 187 5.23 -8.44 -22.57
CA ARG A 187 5.14 -7.58 -21.37
C ARG A 187 6.41 -7.54 -20.51
N ARG A 188 7.54 -8.03 -21.02
CA ARG A 188 8.80 -7.97 -20.28
C ARG A 188 9.19 -6.52 -20.05
N PHE A 189 9.42 -6.17 -18.80
CA PHE A 189 10.05 -4.90 -18.46
C PHE A 189 11.40 -4.78 -19.16
N SER A 190 11.67 -3.63 -19.73
CA SER A 190 13.02 -3.32 -20.19
C SER A 190 13.98 -3.32 -19.00
N HIS A 191 15.25 -3.56 -19.23
CA HIS A 191 16.28 -3.48 -18.19
C HIS A 191 16.24 -2.14 -17.42
N GLN A 192 15.89 -1.06 -18.09
CA GLN A 192 15.74 0.27 -17.47
C GLN A 192 14.54 0.34 -16.52
N GLU A 193 13.41 -0.25 -16.90
CA GLU A 193 12.22 -0.33 -16.04
C GLU A 193 12.48 -1.22 -14.82
N GLU A 194 13.21 -2.32 -14.97
CA GLU A 194 13.62 -3.16 -13.85
C GLU A 194 14.46 -2.39 -12.84
N ILE A 195 15.46 -1.63 -13.30
CA ILE A 195 16.27 -0.76 -12.42
C ILE A 195 15.39 0.30 -11.75
N PHE A 196 14.44 0.90 -12.50
CA PHE A 196 13.51 1.88 -11.94
C PHE A 196 12.69 1.29 -10.80
N TRP A 197 12.12 0.11 -10.95
CA TRP A 197 11.33 -0.52 -9.90
C TRP A 197 12.17 -0.91 -8.68
N ARG A 198 13.40 -1.38 -8.89
CA ARG A 198 14.35 -1.62 -7.79
C ARG A 198 14.71 -0.33 -7.07
N PHE A 199 14.90 0.77 -7.80
CA PHE A 199 15.13 2.09 -7.22
C PHE A 199 13.93 2.55 -6.37
N ILE A 200 12.69 2.43 -6.88
CA ILE A 200 11.47 2.78 -6.11
C ILE A 200 11.37 1.96 -4.82
N ALA A 201 11.68 0.66 -4.87
CA ALA A 201 11.71 -0.17 -3.67
C ALA A 201 12.70 0.36 -2.62
N LEU A 202 13.92 0.73 -3.05
CA LEU A 202 14.92 1.33 -2.17
C LEU A 202 14.48 2.69 -1.61
N VAL A 203 13.84 3.53 -2.42
CA VAL A 203 13.30 4.83 -1.96
C VAL A 203 12.25 4.62 -0.86
N ASN A 204 11.33 3.68 -1.04
CA ASN A 204 10.31 3.36 -0.05
C ASN A 204 10.91 2.83 1.26
N GLU A 205 12.02 2.11 1.20
CA GLU A 205 12.68 1.52 2.36
C GLU A 205 13.58 2.53 3.11
N PHE A 206 14.35 3.34 2.38
CA PHE A 206 15.46 4.09 2.95
C PHE A 206 15.29 5.61 2.99
N SER A 207 14.31 6.21 2.29
CA SER A 207 14.22 7.67 2.12
C SER A 207 14.10 8.47 3.41
N LYS A 208 13.63 7.87 4.50
CA LYS A 208 13.60 8.52 5.81
C LYS A 208 15.00 8.88 6.30
N ASN A 209 15.96 7.96 6.11
CA ASN A 209 17.29 8.03 6.66
C ASN A 209 18.32 8.46 5.61
N GLU A 210 18.14 8.06 4.36
CA GLU A 210 19.11 8.19 3.27
C GLU A 210 18.54 9.08 2.15
N ARG A 211 19.21 10.21 1.92
CA ARG A 211 18.74 11.24 0.97
C ARG A 211 19.71 11.57 -0.13
N THR A 212 20.83 10.84 -0.22
CA THR A 212 21.85 11.09 -1.22
C THR A 212 21.69 10.18 -2.43
N VAL A 213 21.86 10.73 -3.64
CA VAL A 213 21.82 9.94 -4.88
C VAL A 213 22.87 8.82 -4.86
N GLY A 214 24.04 9.09 -4.24
CA GLY A 214 25.13 8.12 -4.11
C GLY A 214 24.69 6.83 -3.44
N PHE A 215 23.99 6.91 -2.30
CA PHE A 215 23.51 5.74 -1.57
C PHE A 215 22.69 4.79 -2.49
N TYR A 216 21.73 5.33 -3.23
CA TYR A 216 20.88 4.52 -4.12
C TYR A 216 21.66 3.97 -5.31
N ALA A 217 22.57 4.75 -5.85
CA ALA A 217 23.45 4.32 -6.94
C ALA A 217 24.33 3.15 -6.51
N ASP A 218 24.96 3.23 -5.33
CA ASP A 218 25.79 2.17 -4.77
C ASP A 218 25.00 0.89 -4.51
N LYS A 219 23.78 1.00 -3.95
CA LYS A 219 22.87 -0.13 -3.76
C LYS A 219 22.47 -0.84 -5.06
N LEU A 220 22.43 -0.10 -6.17
CA LEU A 220 22.09 -0.63 -7.50
C LEU A 220 23.33 -0.99 -8.33
N CYS A 221 24.55 -0.83 -7.78
CA CYS A 221 25.84 -1.02 -8.48
C CYS A 221 25.95 -0.14 -9.73
N LEU A 222 25.49 1.13 -9.65
CA LEU A 222 25.49 2.12 -10.71
C LEU A 222 26.25 3.38 -10.30
N THR A 223 26.66 4.19 -11.28
CA THR A 223 27.16 5.55 -10.98
C THR A 223 25.96 6.50 -10.73
N PRO A 224 26.11 7.52 -9.84
CA PRO A 224 25.07 8.51 -9.59
C PRO A 224 24.56 9.21 -10.88
N ARG A 225 25.48 9.49 -11.81
CA ARG A 225 25.15 10.11 -13.10
C ARG A 225 24.28 9.21 -13.96
N TYR A 226 24.64 7.92 -14.08
CA TYR A 226 23.90 6.96 -14.88
C TYR A 226 22.50 6.72 -14.25
N LEU A 227 22.41 6.54 -12.94
CA LEU A 227 21.13 6.40 -12.24
C LEU A 227 20.20 7.59 -12.49
N ASN A 228 20.69 8.84 -12.35
CA ASN A 228 19.89 10.04 -12.62
C ASN A 228 19.38 10.08 -14.07
N THR A 229 20.23 9.74 -15.04
CA THR A 229 19.85 9.71 -16.44
C THR A 229 18.76 8.67 -16.70
N LEU A 230 18.94 7.45 -16.21
CA LEU A 230 18.03 6.33 -16.38
C LEU A 230 16.66 6.63 -15.74
N ILE A 231 16.64 7.05 -14.47
CA ILE A 231 15.40 7.35 -13.75
C ILE A 231 14.64 8.47 -14.47
N ARG A 232 15.34 9.51 -14.94
CA ARG A 232 14.70 10.59 -15.69
C ARG A 232 14.15 10.15 -17.04
N GLN A 233 14.80 9.22 -17.73
CA GLN A 233 14.30 8.66 -18.99
C GLN A 233 13.03 7.86 -18.81
N VAL A 234 12.95 7.04 -17.74
CA VAL A 234 11.80 6.16 -17.48
C VAL A 234 10.62 6.92 -16.87
N SER A 235 10.88 7.84 -15.92
CA SER A 235 9.82 8.45 -15.11
C SER A 235 9.62 9.95 -15.33
N HIS A 236 10.42 10.58 -16.18
CA HIS A 236 10.46 12.04 -16.39
C HIS A 236 10.78 12.87 -15.12
N GLN A 237 11.20 12.21 -14.04
CA GLN A 237 11.58 12.81 -12.77
C GLN A 237 13.01 12.44 -12.40
N THR A 238 13.68 13.29 -11.62
CA THR A 238 15.02 13.03 -11.11
C THR A 238 14.97 12.10 -9.89
N VAL A 239 16.10 11.46 -9.58
CA VAL A 239 16.27 10.66 -8.35
C VAL A 239 15.92 11.47 -7.09
N MET A 240 16.34 12.74 -7.03
CA MET A 240 16.07 13.61 -5.87
C MET A 240 14.59 13.97 -5.73
N GLU A 241 13.87 14.13 -6.83
CA GLU A 241 12.42 14.37 -6.80
C GLU A 241 11.69 13.18 -6.18
N TRP A 242 12.01 11.96 -6.58
CA TRP A 242 11.44 10.74 -6.00
C TRP A 242 11.74 10.61 -4.51
N ILE A 243 13.00 10.83 -4.09
CA ILE A 243 13.39 10.80 -2.68
C ILE A 243 12.60 11.86 -1.89
N ASN A 244 12.55 13.10 -2.38
CA ASN A 244 11.84 14.18 -1.73
C ASN A 244 10.33 13.92 -1.62
N GLN A 245 9.70 13.37 -2.64
CA GLN A 245 8.30 12.98 -2.62
C GLN A 245 8.02 11.89 -1.58
N SER A 246 8.90 10.91 -1.44
CA SER A 246 8.78 9.88 -0.43
C SER A 246 8.87 10.45 0.98
N VAL A 247 9.84 11.34 1.24
CA VAL A 247 9.95 12.02 2.54
C VAL A 247 8.72 12.87 2.85
N ILE A 248 8.16 13.55 1.85
CA ILE A 248 6.91 14.33 2.02
C ILE A 248 5.71 13.43 2.29
N LEU A 249 5.61 12.29 1.62
CA LEU A 249 4.54 11.33 1.84
C LEU A 249 4.57 10.80 3.28
N GLU A 250 5.76 10.46 3.79
CA GLU A 250 5.97 10.09 5.18
C GLU A 250 5.57 11.22 6.16
N ALA A 251 6.01 12.44 5.86
CA ALA A 251 5.66 13.61 6.67
C ALA A 251 4.15 13.84 6.74
N LYS A 252 3.45 13.70 5.61
CA LYS A 252 1.99 13.84 5.55
C LYS A 252 1.28 12.78 6.40
N VAL A 253 1.74 11.52 6.36
CA VAL A 253 1.20 10.44 7.21
C VAL A 253 1.40 10.77 8.69
N LEU A 254 2.61 11.16 9.09
CA LEU A 254 2.90 11.52 10.48
C LEU A 254 2.06 12.72 10.95
N LEU A 255 1.94 13.77 10.13
CA LEU A 255 1.15 14.96 10.46
C LEU A 255 -0.35 14.67 10.62
N LYS A 256 -0.90 13.70 9.88
CA LYS A 256 -2.34 13.35 9.91
C LYS A 256 -2.70 12.29 10.93
N HIS A 257 -1.81 11.33 11.14
CA HIS A 257 -2.14 10.10 11.84
C HIS A 257 -1.30 9.86 13.09
N SER A 258 -0.49 10.85 13.53
CA SER A 258 0.22 10.77 14.81
C SER A 258 -0.11 11.98 15.69
N ASN A 259 0.10 11.81 17.00
CA ASN A 259 0.02 12.91 17.96
C ASN A 259 1.38 13.62 18.15
N LEU A 260 2.31 13.42 17.20
CA LEU A 260 3.63 14.00 17.25
C LEU A 260 3.57 15.50 16.97
N LEU A 261 4.35 16.27 17.71
CA LEU A 261 4.57 17.67 17.44
C LEU A 261 5.48 17.84 16.21
N VAL A 262 5.37 19.00 15.54
CA VAL A 262 6.12 19.25 14.30
C VAL A 262 7.63 19.07 14.48
N TYR A 263 8.20 19.43 15.65
CA TYR A 263 9.62 19.21 15.91
C TYR A 263 9.97 17.70 16.06
N GLN A 264 9.09 16.92 16.68
CA GLN A 264 9.28 15.47 16.80
C GLN A 264 9.20 14.78 15.42
N ILE A 265 8.30 15.25 14.54
CA ILE A 265 8.23 14.76 13.15
C ILE A 265 9.51 15.12 12.39
N SER A 266 10.06 16.32 12.62
CA SER A 266 11.35 16.71 12.05
C SER A 266 12.48 15.78 12.49
N ASP A 267 12.51 15.40 13.76
CA ASP A 267 13.51 14.48 14.33
C ASP A 267 13.30 13.05 13.80
N GLU A 268 12.06 12.57 13.76
CA GLU A 268 11.69 11.24 13.22
C GLU A 268 12.06 11.08 11.75
N LEU A 269 12.00 12.18 10.99
CA LEU A 269 12.39 12.23 9.58
C LEU A 269 13.85 12.65 9.38
N HIS A 270 14.66 12.69 10.42
CA HIS A 270 16.10 13.00 10.39
C HIS A 270 16.44 14.34 9.69
N PHE A 271 15.63 15.39 9.93
CA PHE A 271 16.03 16.74 9.51
C PHE A 271 17.01 17.37 10.52
N PRO A 272 17.97 18.19 10.06
CA PRO A 272 18.94 18.83 10.94
C PRO A 272 18.31 19.68 12.06
N ASN A 273 17.15 20.28 11.77
CA ASN A 273 16.32 20.99 12.73
C ASN A 273 14.91 21.24 12.19
N PRO A 274 13.94 21.61 13.05
CA PRO A 274 12.54 21.87 12.64
C PRO A 274 12.37 22.97 11.60
N SER A 275 13.25 23.98 11.58
CA SER A 275 13.16 25.08 10.60
C SER A 275 13.45 24.58 9.18
N PHE A 276 14.42 23.67 9.01
CA PHE A 276 14.70 23.04 7.73
C PHE A 276 13.52 22.18 7.26
N PHE A 277 12.94 21.39 8.15
CA PHE A 277 11.74 20.60 7.86
C PHE A 277 10.57 21.50 7.41
N CYS A 278 10.27 22.55 8.15
CA CYS A 278 9.17 23.47 7.81
C CYS A 278 9.36 24.12 6.43
N LYS A 279 10.58 24.59 6.12
CA LYS A 279 10.91 25.17 4.81
C LYS A 279 10.79 24.12 3.69
N PHE A 280 11.32 22.93 3.91
CA PHE A 280 11.24 21.83 2.97
C PHE A 280 9.78 21.45 2.70
N PHE A 281 8.99 21.21 3.74
CA PHE A 281 7.60 20.82 3.61
C PHE A 281 6.77 21.90 2.88
N LYS A 282 6.95 23.17 3.25
CA LYS A 282 6.25 24.29 2.59
C LYS A 282 6.65 24.41 1.11
N ARG A 283 7.92 24.24 0.77
CA ARG A 283 8.39 24.25 -0.63
C ARG A 283 7.73 23.15 -1.45
N MET A 284 7.59 21.94 -0.88
CA MET A 284 7.09 20.78 -1.58
C MET A 284 5.56 20.71 -1.66
N THR A 285 4.84 21.30 -0.68
CA THR A 285 3.38 21.16 -0.57
C THR A 285 2.62 22.48 -0.71
N GLY A 286 3.31 23.61 -0.72
CA GLY A 286 2.71 24.94 -0.74
C GLY A 286 2.23 25.45 0.63
N MET A 287 2.18 24.60 1.68
CA MET A 287 1.70 24.95 3.00
C MET A 287 2.65 24.52 4.10
N THR A 288 2.55 25.13 5.28
CA THR A 288 3.35 24.72 6.45
C THR A 288 2.88 23.39 7.01
N PRO A 289 3.74 22.62 7.73
CA PRO A 289 3.34 21.39 8.42
C PRO A 289 2.14 21.61 9.35
N GLN A 290 2.10 22.72 10.08
CA GLN A 290 1.03 23.05 11.02
C GLN A 290 -0.30 23.33 10.33
N GLU A 291 -0.30 24.03 9.19
CA GLU A 291 -1.49 24.25 8.35
C GLU A 291 -2.01 22.91 7.81
N TYR A 292 -1.09 22.04 7.33
CA TYR A 292 -1.45 20.72 6.84
C TYR A 292 -2.06 19.82 7.94
N GLN A 293 -1.52 19.88 9.15
CA GLN A 293 -2.01 19.09 10.29
C GLN A 293 -3.45 19.47 10.69
N LYS A 294 -3.80 20.77 10.61
CA LYS A 294 -5.12 21.30 10.99
C LYS A 294 -6.21 21.08 9.93
N ARG A 295 -5.82 20.93 8.66
CA ARG A 295 -6.75 20.72 7.55
C ARG A 295 -7.38 19.33 7.58
#